data_7b344a6fcf49e2b303a5eea3f7e6d857
#
_entry.id   7b344a6fcf49e2b303a5eea3f7e6d857
#
_cell.length_a   1.000
_cell.length_b   1.000
_cell.length_c   1.000
_cell.angle_alpha   90.00
_cell.angle_beta   90.00
_cell.angle_gamma   90.00
#
_symmetry.space_group_name_H-M   'P 1'
#
loop_
_entity.id
_entity.type
_entity.pdbx_description
1 polymer ?
#
loop_
_entity_poly.entity_id
_entity_poly.type
_entity_poly.pdbx_seq_one_letter_code
_entity_poly.pdbx_strand_id
1 'polypeptide(L)'
;MQESNVNQQPKSYAAVLRETQQEEFPLLSEVTRGVVEEPITLMNSIYDEDGVVVPCALPDTMWKSLPRMMSETLSLYDDADIRTMLLMAMMPTLGSAMSNVRVRHGQRLYSLGMMNICVGPSASGKGCVGDVASLVDGINRIICGESAQEQADHRKRHTRYKRLSSQLNFAAKGDVSQLVDVNDIAEEVDEPQAPLRRMHKLPAKTTAANYYRLIYANGENISFLHIPEIAEMIAANKGSFGDFMYILLAAQNEEQLHTGRKTDDEDFLIEHTRLAMAATGTMSSVREFIPNLEDGLSTRFLYHNLPAKSTVRGEMDEATAEAFMDVYGHHRGVLTDIWKELRPFEGKPEEELPRLIITDEQRKYIDEYYRQLVSFVALALPDKDLRAPILRSRLNLYRMLMIIAVLRRYEELGSVEGMFGEKRFAVSVADLKWGLAYIFYSMMQTSTIYDRLRREEREEEAPKRTRMSALCFLHMLPRNFTTAEAIRIGAEYGIGEGGVAKKLVRLTKDYYIAKVRHGVFVKVTKAERNRWKGGSTVLAA
;
A
#
# COMPACT_ATOMS: atom_id res chain seq x y z
N MET A 1 -25.71 37.97 -2.80
CA MET A 1 -24.86 37.47 -3.88
C MET A 1 -23.41 37.69 -3.49
N GLN A 2 -22.81 36.69 -2.90
CA GLN A 2 -21.36 36.66 -2.66
C GLN A 2 -20.77 35.72 -3.70
N GLU A 3 -20.03 36.31 -4.62
CA GLU A 3 -19.25 35.57 -5.59
C GLU A 3 -18.18 34.78 -4.84
N SER A 4 -18.32 33.45 -4.84
CA SER A 4 -17.29 32.55 -4.34
C SER A 4 -16.07 32.62 -5.26
N ASN A 5 -14.97 33.10 -4.75
CA ASN A 5 -13.64 33.07 -5.36
C ASN A 5 -13.19 31.62 -5.60
N VAL A 6 -13.44 31.07 -6.78
CA VAL A 6 -13.10 29.69 -7.18
C VAL A 6 -11.69 29.58 -7.78
N ASN A 7 -10.80 30.55 -7.56
CA ASN A 7 -9.45 30.55 -8.16
C ASN A 7 -8.32 30.77 -7.14
N GLN A 8 -8.39 30.10 -5.99
CA GLN A 8 -7.19 29.99 -5.16
C GLN A 8 -6.42 28.74 -5.63
N GLN A 9 -5.26 28.96 -6.26
CA GLN A 9 -4.27 27.90 -6.45
C GLN A 9 -4.01 27.23 -5.09
N PRO A 10 -3.91 25.90 -5.00
CA PRO A 10 -3.63 25.24 -3.74
C PRO A 10 -2.31 25.79 -3.19
N LYS A 11 -2.37 26.38 -2.00
CA LYS A 11 -1.20 26.91 -1.31
C LYS A 11 -0.17 25.78 -1.15
N SER A 12 1.10 26.08 -1.33
CA SER A 12 2.14 25.07 -1.09
C SER A 12 2.07 24.64 0.38
N TYR A 13 2.36 23.36 0.63
CA TYR A 13 2.47 22.80 1.97
C TYR A 13 3.33 23.68 2.90
N ALA A 14 4.47 24.18 2.40
CA ALA A 14 5.34 25.11 3.11
C ALA A 14 4.70 26.46 3.39
N ALA A 15 3.86 26.98 2.48
CA ALA A 15 3.13 28.23 2.69
C ALA A 15 2.03 28.05 3.74
N VAL A 16 1.33 26.92 3.70
CA VAL A 16 0.32 26.57 4.71
C VAL A 16 0.95 26.44 6.09
N LEU A 17 2.11 25.77 6.21
CA LEU A 17 2.82 25.63 7.48
C LEU A 17 3.38 26.96 8.01
N ARG A 18 3.76 27.91 7.14
CA ARG A 18 4.17 29.27 7.56
C ARG A 18 2.99 30.12 8.01
N GLU A 19 1.82 29.96 7.39
CA GLU A 19 0.60 30.70 7.74
C GLU A 19 -0.10 30.15 8.98
N THR A 20 0.00 28.82 9.24
CA THR A 20 -0.46 28.18 10.47
C THR A 20 0.56 28.34 11.60
N GLN A 21 1.04 29.57 11.80
CA GLN A 21 2.11 29.87 12.75
C GLN A 21 1.82 29.34 14.16
N GLN A 22 2.91 29.09 14.88
CA GLN A 22 3.08 28.49 16.21
C GLN A 22 2.00 28.75 17.26
N GLU A 23 1.16 29.76 17.09
CA GLU A 23 0.11 30.16 18.04
C GLU A 23 -1.18 29.34 17.92
N GLU A 24 -1.56 28.87 16.70
CA GLU A 24 -2.80 28.09 16.48
C GLU A 24 -2.65 26.58 16.73
N PHE A 25 -1.47 26.02 16.42
CA PHE A 25 -1.21 24.57 16.54
C PHE A 25 0.13 24.27 17.22
N PRO A 26 0.29 24.61 18.51
CA PRO A 26 1.60 24.55 19.18
C PRO A 26 2.20 23.15 19.25
N LEU A 27 1.40 22.11 19.55
CA LEU A 27 1.91 20.73 19.61
C LEU A 27 2.23 20.17 18.22
N LEU A 28 1.40 20.49 17.22
CA LEU A 28 1.65 20.07 15.85
C LEU A 28 2.96 20.70 15.36
N SER A 29 3.16 21.99 15.60
CA SER A 29 4.39 22.70 15.25
C SER A 29 5.62 22.16 15.99
N GLU A 30 5.51 21.85 17.28
CA GLU A 30 6.59 21.24 18.06
C GLU A 30 7.01 19.88 17.51
N VAL A 31 6.02 19.00 17.26
CA VAL A 31 6.26 17.62 16.79
C VAL A 31 6.80 17.59 15.36
N THR A 32 6.30 18.48 14.49
CA THR A 32 6.65 18.47 13.07
C THR A 32 7.88 19.29 12.72
N ARG A 33 8.45 20.05 13.65
CA ARG A 33 9.58 20.96 13.40
C ARG A 33 10.74 20.27 12.66
N GLY A 34 11.19 19.10 13.13
CA GLY A 34 12.26 18.34 12.48
C GLY A 34 11.87 17.72 11.13
N VAL A 35 10.59 17.61 10.84
CA VAL A 35 10.06 17.05 9.57
C VAL A 35 9.92 18.14 8.51
N VAL A 36 9.74 19.39 8.93
CA VAL A 36 9.33 20.51 8.07
C VAL A 36 10.48 21.45 7.72
N GLU A 37 11.45 21.67 8.62
CA GLU A 37 12.51 22.68 8.41
C GLU A 37 13.50 22.29 7.30
N GLU A 38 13.90 21.02 7.20
CA GLU A 38 14.76 20.53 6.13
C GLU A 38 14.03 20.36 4.77
N PRO A 39 12.80 19.82 4.72
CA PRO A 39 12.03 19.69 3.49
C PRO A 39 11.62 21.00 2.83
N ILE A 40 11.48 22.11 3.57
CA ILE A 40 11.09 23.42 3.00
C ILE A 40 12.10 23.88 1.94
N THR A 41 13.39 23.62 2.13
CA THR A 41 14.43 24.00 1.17
C THR A 41 14.34 23.15 -0.11
N LEU A 42 13.99 21.88 0.00
CA LEU A 42 13.75 20.98 -1.14
C LEU A 42 12.41 21.28 -1.83
N MET A 43 11.35 21.56 -1.09
CA MET A 43 10.01 21.80 -1.65
C MET A 43 9.93 23.05 -2.52
N ASN A 44 10.75 24.07 -2.26
CA ASN A 44 10.84 25.24 -3.14
C ASN A 44 11.46 24.91 -4.51
N SER A 45 12.04 23.73 -4.69
CA SER A 45 12.66 23.25 -5.94
C SER A 45 11.84 22.19 -6.69
N ILE A 46 10.70 21.71 -6.13
CA ILE A 46 9.97 20.54 -6.67
C ILE A 46 8.49 20.88 -6.89
N TYR A 47 8.20 22.00 -7.54
CA TYR A 47 6.94 22.16 -8.25
C TYR A 47 7.15 21.64 -9.67
N ASP A 48 6.40 20.60 -10.05
CA ASP A 48 6.23 20.34 -11.46
C ASP A 48 5.24 21.36 -12.06
N GLU A 49 5.22 21.44 -13.39
CA GLU A 49 4.40 22.42 -14.13
C GLU A 49 2.88 22.30 -13.85
N ASP A 50 2.45 21.22 -13.17
CA ASP A 50 1.06 20.92 -12.81
C ASP A 50 0.70 21.29 -11.35
N GLY A 51 1.63 21.83 -10.57
CA GLY A 51 1.39 22.27 -9.20
C GLY A 51 1.21 21.14 -8.18
N VAL A 52 1.65 19.94 -8.49
CA VAL A 52 1.61 18.77 -7.58
C VAL A 52 2.73 18.90 -6.57
N VAL A 53 2.39 18.88 -5.27
CA VAL A 53 3.39 18.79 -4.20
C VAL A 53 4.04 17.41 -4.27
N VAL A 54 5.30 17.36 -4.73
CA VAL A 54 6.08 16.12 -4.66
C VAL A 54 6.48 15.90 -3.20
N PRO A 55 6.16 14.74 -2.61
CA PRO A 55 6.47 14.47 -1.21
C PRO A 55 7.98 14.39 -0.99
N CYS A 56 8.44 15.02 0.08
CA CYS A 56 9.82 14.92 0.52
C CYS A 56 10.07 13.60 1.25
N ALA A 57 11.28 13.11 1.15
CA ALA A 57 11.77 12.06 2.02
C ALA A 57 11.80 12.52 3.48
N LEU A 58 11.71 11.57 4.41
CA LEU A 58 11.92 11.86 5.82
C LEU A 58 13.36 12.32 6.06
N PRO A 59 13.58 13.33 6.94
CA PRO A 59 14.91 13.78 7.31
C PRO A 59 15.75 12.66 7.93
N ASP A 60 17.06 12.73 7.73
CA ASP A 60 18.02 11.75 8.28
C ASP A 60 17.92 11.59 9.79
N THR A 61 17.62 12.65 10.53
CA THR A 61 17.43 12.64 11.98
C THR A 61 16.31 11.68 12.41
N MET A 62 15.27 11.53 11.59
CA MET A 62 14.16 10.65 11.92
C MET A 62 14.51 9.16 11.77
N TRP A 63 15.21 8.75 10.73
CA TRP A 63 15.54 7.33 10.60
C TRP A 63 16.76 6.92 11.44
N LYS A 64 17.73 7.82 11.66
CA LYS A 64 18.90 7.57 12.52
C LYS A 64 18.56 7.41 14.01
N SER A 65 17.46 8.00 14.47
CA SER A 65 17.00 7.88 15.86
C SER A 65 16.25 6.57 16.16
N LEU A 66 15.96 5.77 15.15
CA LEU A 66 15.25 4.49 15.28
C LEU A 66 16.15 3.41 15.92
N PRO A 67 15.54 2.30 16.40
CA PRO A 67 16.29 1.13 16.83
C PRO A 67 17.30 0.65 15.78
N ARG A 68 18.45 0.10 16.23
CA ARG A 68 19.57 -0.28 15.37
C ARG A 68 19.19 -1.20 14.22
N MET A 69 18.33 -2.20 14.47
CA MET A 69 17.83 -3.06 13.39
C MET A 69 17.22 -2.25 12.24
N MET A 70 16.46 -1.21 12.56
CA MET A 70 15.84 -0.35 11.54
C MET A 70 16.85 0.61 10.93
N SER A 71 17.61 1.34 11.76
CA SER A 71 18.54 2.35 11.29
C SER A 71 19.71 1.76 10.50
N GLU A 72 20.26 0.60 10.90
CA GLU A 72 21.31 -0.11 10.17
C GLU A 72 20.80 -0.61 8.81
N THR A 73 19.59 -1.21 8.76
CA THR A 73 18.98 -1.62 7.48
C THR A 73 18.79 -0.43 6.53
N LEU A 74 18.32 0.70 7.04
CA LEU A 74 18.09 1.91 6.22
C LEU A 74 19.40 2.56 5.78
N SER A 75 20.47 2.47 6.57
CA SER A 75 21.78 3.03 6.24
C SER A 75 22.45 2.38 5.04
N LEU A 76 22.01 1.17 4.65
CA LEU A 76 22.49 0.49 3.45
C LEU A 76 22.06 1.18 2.13
N TYR A 77 21.17 2.17 2.20
CA TYR A 77 20.63 2.85 1.03
C TYR A 77 20.98 4.34 1.09
N ASP A 78 21.62 4.89 0.06
CA ASP A 78 22.02 6.30 0.02
C ASP A 78 20.84 7.23 -0.30
N ASP A 79 19.81 6.70 -0.95
CA ASP A 79 18.67 7.45 -1.44
C ASP A 79 17.63 7.67 -0.33
N ALA A 80 17.37 8.92 0.00
CA ALA A 80 16.44 9.30 1.08
C ALA A 80 14.99 8.88 0.81
N ASP A 81 14.53 8.92 -0.45
CA ASP A 81 13.18 8.45 -0.80
C ASP A 81 13.07 6.94 -0.65
N ILE A 82 14.11 6.20 -1.05
CA ILE A 82 14.18 4.75 -0.87
C ILE A 82 14.19 4.41 0.62
N ARG A 83 15.02 5.09 1.44
CA ARG A 83 15.03 4.89 2.90
C ARG A 83 13.64 5.09 3.50
N THR A 84 12.95 6.14 3.10
CA THR A 84 11.59 6.44 3.61
C THR A 84 10.59 5.37 3.20
N MET A 85 10.64 4.94 1.94
CA MET A 85 9.83 3.83 1.43
C MET A 85 10.07 2.53 2.21
N LEU A 86 11.33 2.20 2.45
CA LEU A 86 11.71 0.99 3.19
C LEU A 86 11.28 1.06 4.64
N LEU A 87 11.39 2.23 5.29
CA LEU A 87 10.87 2.44 6.64
C LEU A 87 9.37 2.13 6.71
N MET A 88 8.60 2.58 5.73
CA MET A 88 7.18 2.24 5.66
C MET A 88 6.94 0.73 5.50
N ALA A 89 7.73 0.07 4.65
CA ALA A 89 7.61 -1.38 4.45
C ALA A 89 8.09 -2.19 5.68
N MET A 90 9.04 -1.66 6.44
CA MET A 90 9.54 -2.30 7.67
C MET A 90 8.44 -2.42 8.74
N MET A 91 7.57 -1.43 8.89
CA MET A 91 6.55 -1.44 9.93
C MET A 91 5.62 -2.68 9.85
N PRO A 92 4.93 -2.97 8.72
CA PRO A 92 4.13 -4.19 8.63
C PRO A 92 4.98 -5.47 8.68
N THR A 93 6.20 -5.45 8.14
CA THR A 93 7.09 -6.63 8.14
C THR A 93 7.49 -7.01 9.57
N LEU A 94 8.03 -6.07 10.34
CA LEU A 94 8.42 -6.28 11.74
C LEU A 94 7.23 -6.60 12.63
N GLY A 95 6.12 -5.86 12.45
CA GLY A 95 4.89 -6.10 13.19
C GLY A 95 4.33 -7.51 12.99
N SER A 96 4.46 -8.07 11.78
CA SER A 96 4.00 -9.44 11.48
C SER A 96 4.75 -10.50 12.27
N ALA A 97 6.03 -10.29 12.55
CA ALA A 97 6.85 -11.19 13.37
C ALA A 97 6.48 -11.18 14.86
N MET A 98 5.75 -10.16 15.30
CA MET A 98 5.40 -9.92 16.71
C MET A 98 3.92 -10.24 16.96
N SER A 99 3.44 -11.41 16.51
CA SER A 99 2.01 -11.77 16.53
C SER A 99 1.38 -11.76 17.92
N ASN A 100 2.13 -12.14 18.94
CA ASN A 100 1.61 -12.32 20.30
C ASN A 100 1.85 -11.13 21.22
N VAL A 101 2.06 -9.93 20.68
CA VAL A 101 2.05 -8.68 21.45
C VAL A 101 0.79 -7.86 21.12
N ARG A 102 0.37 -6.98 22.01
CA ARG A 102 -0.88 -6.22 21.87
C ARG A 102 -0.71 -4.73 22.12
N VAL A 103 -1.55 -3.96 21.47
CA VAL A 103 -1.75 -2.54 21.75
C VAL A 103 -3.21 -2.28 22.10
N ARG A 104 -3.45 -1.40 23.07
CA ARG A 104 -4.82 -1.00 23.43
C ARG A 104 -5.26 0.23 22.64
N HIS A 105 -6.39 0.10 21.96
CA HIS A 105 -7.05 1.26 21.34
C HIS A 105 -8.54 1.22 21.71
N GLY A 106 -9.01 2.25 22.42
CA GLY A 106 -10.33 2.23 23.03
C GLY A 106 -10.47 1.08 24.04
N GLN A 107 -11.50 0.28 23.89
CA GLN A 107 -11.80 -0.85 24.78
C GLN A 107 -11.12 -2.16 24.34
N ARG A 108 -10.58 -2.23 23.12
CA ARG A 108 -10.06 -3.47 22.54
C ARG A 108 -8.54 -3.52 22.54
N LEU A 109 -8.02 -4.73 22.52
CA LEU A 109 -6.62 -5.04 22.24
C LEU A 109 -6.48 -5.45 20.77
N TYR A 110 -5.41 -5.02 20.14
CA TYR A 110 -5.12 -5.27 18.73
C TYR A 110 -3.70 -5.82 18.56
N SER A 111 -3.50 -6.64 17.57
CA SER A 111 -2.17 -7.07 17.13
C SER A 111 -1.44 -5.95 16.38
N LEU A 112 -0.22 -6.22 15.91
CA LEU A 112 0.60 -5.24 15.22
C LEU A 112 0.44 -5.25 13.68
N GLY A 113 -0.60 -5.89 13.16
CA GLY A 113 -0.89 -5.93 11.73
C GLY A 113 -1.16 -4.54 11.15
N MET A 114 -0.32 -4.10 10.21
CA MET A 114 -0.42 -2.82 9.51
C MET A 114 -0.45 -3.04 8.00
N MET A 115 -1.04 -2.11 7.25
CA MET A 115 -1.14 -2.20 5.80
C MET A 115 -0.60 -0.92 5.15
N ASN A 116 0.46 -1.07 4.36
CA ASN A 116 1.15 0.05 3.73
C ASN A 116 1.24 -0.15 2.21
N ILE A 117 1.08 0.94 1.46
CA ILE A 117 1.18 0.96 0.00
C ILE A 117 2.22 2.01 -0.43
N CYS A 118 3.25 1.56 -1.15
CA CYS A 118 4.21 2.43 -1.79
C CYS A 118 3.84 2.61 -3.27
N VAL A 119 3.58 3.85 -3.66
CA VAL A 119 3.15 4.21 -5.02
C VAL A 119 4.29 4.91 -5.73
N GLY A 120 4.65 4.45 -6.91
CA GLY A 120 5.70 5.10 -7.69
C GLY A 120 5.73 4.62 -9.13
N PRO A 121 6.38 5.35 -10.04
CA PRO A 121 6.51 4.96 -11.44
C PRO A 121 7.28 3.64 -11.58
N SER A 122 7.22 3.05 -12.76
CA SER A 122 8.06 1.89 -13.09
C SER A 122 9.54 2.27 -13.00
N ALA A 123 10.38 1.33 -12.59
CA ALA A 123 11.83 1.51 -12.42
C ALA A 123 12.24 2.57 -11.36
N SER A 124 11.37 2.91 -10.41
CA SER A 124 11.65 3.87 -9.32
C SER A 124 12.38 3.27 -8.12
N GLY A 125 12.82 2.01 -8.16
CA GLY A 125 13.51 1.34 -7.06
C GLY A 125 12.58 0.60 -6.07
N LYS A 126 11.28 0.51 -6.34
CA LYS A 126 10.28 -0.18 -5.48
C LYS A 126 10.64 -1.63 -5.14
N GLY A 127 11.43 -2.31 -5.99
CA GLY A 127 11.86 -3.68 -5.76
C GLY A 127 12.58 -3.92 -4.43
N CYS A 128 13.26 -2.88 -3.89
CA CYS A 128 13.93 -2.97 -2.58
C CYS A 128 12.98 -3.29 -1.41
N VAL A 129 11.66 -3.10 -1.56
CA VAL A 129 10.68 -3.55 -0.55
C VAL A 129 10.74 -5.06 -0.34
N GLY A 130 11.13 -5.82 -1.38
CA GLY A 130 11.38 -7.27 -1.29
C GLY A 130 12.49 -7.63 -0.31
N ASP A 131 13.54 -6.79 -0.23
CA ASP A 131 14.66 -7.00 0.70
C ASP A 131 14.15 -6.92 2.15
N VAL A 132 13.38 -5.86 2.47
CA VAL A 132 12.72 -5.71 3.78
C VAL A 132 11.76 -6.87 4.07
N ALA A 133 10.95 -7.26 3.10
CA ALA A 133 10.02 -8.40 3.25
C ALA A 133 10.75 -9.73 3.46
N SER A 134 12.04 -9.83 3.13
CA SER A 134 12.87 -11.01 3.38
C SER A 134 13.26 -11.19 4.85
N LEU A 135 13.13 -10.15 5.69
CA LEU A 135 13.43 -10.23 7.13
C LEU A 135 12.61 -11.31 7.85
N VAL A 136 11.41 -11.63 7.37
CA VAL A 136 10.55 -12.68 7.94
C VAL A 136 10.68 -14.03 7.24
N ASP A 137 11.61 -14.22 6.30
CA ASP A 137 11.77 -15.48 5.59
C ASP A 137 12.24 -16.63 6.51
N GLY A 138 12.98 -16.31 7.59
CA GLY A 138 13.33 -17.28 8.63
C GLY A 138 12.10 -17.86 9.31
N ILE A 139 11.19 -17.00 9.73
CA ILE A 139 9.90 -17.35 10.35
C ILE A 139 9.06 -18.18 9.37
N ASN A 140 8.90 -17.70 8.14
CA ASN A 140 8.13 -18.39 7.12
C ASN A 140 8.66 -19.79 6.83
N ARG A 141 9.99 -19.97 6.79
CA ARG A 141 10.62 -21.28 6.60
C ARG A 141 10.28 -22.25 7.73
N ILE A 142 10.31 -21.79 8.98
CA ILE A 142 9.97 -22.62 10.15
C ILE A 142 8.50 -23.06 10.08
N ILE A 143 7.57 -22.11 9.91
CA ILE A 143 6.12 -22.41 9.86
C ILE A 143 5.78 -23.32 8.69
N CYS A 144 6.34 -23.10 7.50
CA CYS A 144 6.13 -23.97 6.34
C CYS A 144 6.71 -25.39 6.59
N GLY A 145 7.85 -25.50 7.27
CA GLY A 145 8.45 -26.77 7.63
C GLY A 145 7.58 -27.56 8.60
N GLU A 146 7.11 -26.92 9.67
CA GLU A 146 6.17 -27.52 10.64
C GLU A 146 4.87 -27.98 9.95
N SER A 147 4.28 -27.12 9.12
CA SER A 147 3.06 -27.47 8.36
C SER A 147 3.27 -28.64 7.40
N ALA A 148 4.41 -28.71 6.72
CA ALA A 148 4.75 -29.83 5.85
C ALA A 148 4.90 -31.15 6.63
N GLN A 149 5.49 -31.11 7.84
CA GLN A 149 5.60 -32.25 8.73
C GLN A 149 4.23 -32.74 9.20
N GLU A 150 3.35 -31.83 9.64
CA GLU A 150 1.97 -32.14 10.05
C GLU A 150 1.20 -32.85 8.91
N GLN A 151 1.33 -32.34 7.69
CA GLN A 151 0.70 -32.97 6.51
C GLN A 151 1.31 -34.34 6.18
N ALA A 152 2.61 -34.52 6.38
CA ALA A 152 3.26 -35.82 6.19
C ALA A 152 2.77 -36.84 7.22
N ASP A 153 2.65 -36.46 8.49
CA ASP A 153 2.17 -37.34 9.56
C ASP A 153 0.68 -37.64 9.41
N HIS A 154 -0.12 -36.66 8.95
CA HIS A 154 -1.50 -36.91 8.56
C HIS A 154 -1.60 -37.96 7.46
N ARG A 155 -0.79 -37.88 6.38
CA ARG A 155 -0.80 -38.88 5.30
C ARG A 155 -0.49 -40.27 5.80
N LYS A 156 0.44 -40.44 6.76
CA LYS A 156 0.74 -41.73 7.39
C LYS A 156 -0.47 -42.28 8.16
N ARG A 157 -1.07 -41.41 9.03
CA ARG A 157 -2.28 -41.76 9.82
C ARG A 157 -3.46 -42.13 8.90
N HIS A 158 -3.73 -41.33 7.88
CA HIS A 158 -4.80 -41.56 6.92
C HIS A 158 -4.60 -42.86 6.10
N THR A 159 -3.35 -43.22 5.74
CA THR A 159 -3.04 -44.49 5.09
C THR A 159 -3.30 -45.63 6.03
N ARG A 160 -2.93 -45.52 7.32
CA ARG A 160 -3.23 -46.53 8.34
C ARG A 160 -4.73 -46.69 8.54
N TYR A 161 -5.46 -45.57 8.70
CA TYR A 161 -6.93 -45.56 8.79
C TYR A 161 -7.61 -46.29 7.61
N LYS A 162 -7.23 -45.99 6.38
CA LYS A 162 -7.77 -46.64 5.18
C LYS A 162 -7.53 -48.17 5.18
N ARG A 163 -6.34 -48.58 5.63
CA ARG A 163 -6.03 -50.01 5.75
C ARG A 163 -6.92 -50.68 6.79
N LEU A 164 -7.06 -50.09 7.99
CA LEU A 164 -7.91 -50.60 9.07
C LEU A 164 -9.39 -50.59 8.69
N SER A 165 -9.90 -49.49 8.12
CA SER A 165 -11.28 -49.40 7.61
C SER A 165 -11.59 -50.48 6.55
N SER A 166 -10.63 -50.77 5.64
CA SER A 166 -10.78 -51.89 4.68
C SER A 166 -10.86 -53.24 5.39
N GLN A 167 -10.01 -53.49 6.38
CA GLN A 167 -10.02 -54.76 7.14
C GLN A 167 -11.33 -54.94 7.91
N LEU A 168 -11.85 -53.87 8.56
CA LEU A 168 -13.16 -53.86 9.23
C LEU A 168 -14.31 -54.17 8.26
N ASN A 169 -14.28 -53.58 7.05
CA ASN A 169 -15.27 -53.86 6.02
C ASN A 169 -15.22 -55.33 5.50
N PHE A 170 -14.04 -55.94 5.42
CA PHE A 170 -13.89 -57.36 5.08
C PHE A 170 -14.40 -58.26 6.22
N ALA A 171 -14.04 -57.95 7.48
CA ALA A 171 -14.52 -58.68 8.64
C ALA A 171 -16.05 -58.59 8.80
N ALA A 172 -16.66 -57.44 8.55
CA ALA A 172 -18.13 -57.27 8.56
C ALA A 172 -18.83 -58.09 7.48
N LYS A 173 -18.13 -58.49 6.41
CA LYS A 173 -18.62 -59.41 5.36
C LYS A 173 -18.35 -60.89 5.64
N GLY A 174 -17.83 -61.20 6.86
CA GLY A 174 -17.58 -62.58 7.32
C GLY A 174 -16.19 -63.13 6.98
N ASP A 175 -15.30 -62.37 6.38
CA ASP A 175 -13.91 -62.77 6.13
C ASP A 175 -12.98 -62.22 7.22
N VAL A 176 -12.72 -63.05 8.24
CA VAL A 176 -11.88 -62.74 9.41
C VAL A 176 -10.40 -63.03 9.17
N SER A 177 -10.02 -63.58 8.00
CA SER A 177 -8.66 -64.04 7.70
C SER A 177 -7.62 -62.91 7.63
N GLN A 178 -8.06 -61.63 7.53
CA GLN A 178 -7.22 -60.47 7.39
C GLN A 178 -7.16 -59.55 8.64
N LEU A 179 -7.73 -59.95 9.77
CA LEU A 179 -7.65 -59.19 11.03
C LEU A 179 -6.25 -59.35 11.64
N VAL A 180 -5.46 -58.29 11.61
CA VAL A 180 -4.04 -58.31 12.03
C VAL A 180 -3.83 -57.94 13.49
N ASP A 181 -4.67 -57.09 14.11
CA ASP A 181 -4.62 -56.83 15.57
C ASP A 181 -5.85 -56.02 16.04
N VAL A 182 -6.52 -56.48 17.10
CA VAL A 182 -7.73 -55.84 17.67
C VAL A 182 -7.35 -54.58 18.46
N ASN A 183 -6.14 -54.49 19.01
CA ASN A 183 -5.67 -53.34 19.74
C ASN A 183 -5.36 -52.11 18.84
N ASP A 184 -4.95 -52.37 17.60
CA ASP A 184 -4.74 -51.28 16.62
C ASP A 184 -6.05 -50.64 16.14
N ILE A 185 -7.19 -51.34 16.31
CA ILE A 185 -8.51 -50.88 15.85
C ILE A 185 -9.16 -49.91 16.87
N ALA A 186 -8.81 -50.03 18.15
CA ALA A 186 -9.44 -49.22 19.20
C ALA A 186 -9.01 -47.76 19.26
N GLU A 187 -7.87 -47.41 18.66
CA GLU A 187 -7.30 -46.06 18.71
C GLU A 187 -7.65 -45.17 17.49
N GLU A 188 -8.15 -45.72 16.38
CA GLU A 188 -8.44 -44.94 15.14
C GLU A 188 -9.84 -45.22 14.61
N VAL A 189 -10.88 -44.82 15.35
CA VAL A 189 -12.29 -45.03 14.96
C VAL A 189 -12.73 -44.01 13.91
N ASP A 190 -12.15 -42.78 13.94
CA ASP A 190 -12.54 -41.69 13.09
C ASP A 190 -11.51 -41.38 11.99
N GLU A 191 -11.99 -40.95 10.82
CA GLU A 191 -11.12 -40.53 9.72
C GLU A 191 -10.32 -39.28 10.16
N PRO A 192 -8.97 -39.34 10.11
CA PRO A 192 -8.16 -38.19 10.54
C PRO A 192 -8.35 -37.02 9.57
N GLN A 193 -8.73 -35.87 10.13
CA GLN A 193 -8.89 -34.65 9.33
C GLN A 193 -7.54 -34.13 8.82
N ALA A 194 -7.53 -33.68 7.57
CA ALA A 194 -6.33 -33.11 6.96
C ALA A 194 -6.00 -31.74 7.58
N PRO A 195 -4.78 -31.55 8.11
CA PRO A 195 -4.37 -30.24 8.60
C PRO A 195 -4.28 -29.24 7.45
N LEU A 196 -4.75 -28.02 7.70
CA LEU A 196 -4.61 -26.93 6.73
C LEU A 196 -3.14 -26.52 6.62
N ARG A 197 -2.77 -26.06 5.42
CA ARG A 197 -1.43 -25.55 5.18
C ARG A 197 -1.26 -24.20 5.88
N ARG A 198 -0.19 -24.08 6.68
CA ARG A 198 0.21 -22.83 7.33
C ARG A 198 1.42 -22.21 6.64
N MET A 199 1.44 -20.88 6.58
CA MET A 199 2.59 -20.09 6.12
C MET A 199 2.49 -18.66 6.66
N HIS A 200 3.60 -18.11 7.11
CA HIS A 200 3.65 -16.73 7.58
C HIS A 200 3.52 -15.72 6.44
N LYS A 201 4.30 -15.90 5.38
CA LYS A 201 4.33 -15.04 4.19
C LYS A 201 3.37 -15.59 3.15
N LEU A 202 2.22 -14.92 3.00
CA LEU A 202 1.19 -15.33 2.06
C LEU A 202 1.63 -15.08 0.60
N PRO A 203 1.24 -15.95 -0.34
CA PRO A 203 1.55 -15.75 -1.76
C PRO A 203 0.77 -14.55 -2.31
N ALA A 204 1.43 -13.63 -3.02
CA ALA A 204 0.78 -12.48 -3.65
C ALA A 204 -0.20 -12.90 -4.76
N LYS A 205 0.06 -14.02 -5.43
CA LYS A 205 -0.78 -14.58 -6.50
C LYS A 205 -1.54 -15.80 -5.98
N THR A 206 -2.74 -15.58 -5.47
CA THR A 206 -3.65 -16.66 -5.09
C THR A 206 -5.09 -16.15 -5.08
N THR A 207 -6.06 -17.06 -5.00
CA THR A 207 -7.48 -16.70 -4.96
C THR A 207 -7.89 -16.19 -3.57
N ALA A 208 -8.94 -15.39 -3.50
CA ALA A 208 -9.52 -14.95 -2.23
C ALA A 208 -9.84 -16.13 -1.31
N ALA A 209 -10.39 -17.23 -1.86
CA ALA A 209 -10.64 -18.46 -1.14
C ALA A 209 -9.42 -19.03 -0.41
N ASN A 210 -8.29 -19.03 -1.11
CA ASN A 210 -7.07 -19.56 -0.50
C ASN A 210 -6.51 -18.59 0.56
N TYR A 211 -6.74 -17.28 0.42
CA TYR A 211 -6.42 -16.33 1.49
C TYR A 211 -7.23 -16.62 2.77
N TYR A 212 -8.54 -16.88 2.66
CA TYR A 212 -9.36 -17.28 3.81
C TYR A 212 -8.82 -18.53 4.49
N ARG A 213 -8.49 -19.58 3.72
CA ARG A 213 -7.90 -20.82 4.26
C ARG A 213 -6.59 -20.56 5.00
N LEU A 214 -5.69 -19.79 4.40
CA LEU A 214 -4.37 -19.53 4.97
C LEU A 214 -4.44 -18.66 6.23
N ILE A 215 -5.29 -17.62 6.24
CA ILE A 215 -5.49 -16.77 7.42
C ILE A 215 -6.15 -17.58 8.54
N TYR A 216 -7.16 -18.39 8.22
CA TYR A 216 -7.80 -19.28 9.18
C TYR A 216 -6.79 -20.29 9.77
N ALA A 217 -5.96 -20.91 8.93
CA ALA A 217 -4.95 -21.87 9.36
C ALA A 217 -3.87 -21.24 10.26
N ASN A 218 -3.55 -19.97 10.06
CA ASN A 218 -2.59 -19.24 10.91
C ASN A 218 -3.16 -18.86 12.28
N GLY A 219 -4.49 -18.98 12.48
CA GLY A 219 -5.16 -18.71 13.76
C GLY A 219 -4.91 -17.29 14.27
N GLU A 220 -4.42 -17.19 15.50
CA GLU A 220 -4.13 -15.90 16.17
C GLU A 220 -2.84 -15.21 15.68
N ASN A 221 -2.06 -15.84 14.77
CA ASN A 221 -0.86 -15.26 14.24
C ASN A 221 -1.15 -14.27 13.11
N ILE A 222 -0.33 -13.23 13.01
CA ILE A 222 -0.43 -12.25 11.92
C ILE A 222 0.08 -12.90 10.63
N SER A 223 -0.76 -12.94 9.61
CA SER A 223 -0.37 -13.30 8.26
C SER A 223 0.33 -12.11 7.59
N PHE A 224 1.45 -12.32 6.91
CA PHE A 224 2.17 -11.27 6.21
C PHE A 224 1.98 -11.38 4.69
N LEU A 225 1.57 -10.30 4.06
CA LEU A 225 1.36 -10.21 2.62
C LEU A 225 2.31 -9.18 2.00
N HIS A 226 3.31 -9.66 1.29
CA HIS A 226 4.15 -8.83 0.45
C HIS A 226 3.66 -8.87 -0.99
N ILE A 227 3.29 -7.71 -1.53
CA ILE A 227 2.80 -7.54 -2.90
C ILE A 227 3.80 -6.68 -3.68
N PRO A 228 4.71 -7.28 -4.46
CA PRO A 228 5.71 -6.52 -5.21
C PRO A 228 5.11 -5.70 -6.36
N GLU A 229 3.94 -6.09 -6.88
CA GLU A 229 3.20 -5.33 -7.88
C GLU A 229 1.68 -5.57 -7.71
N ILE A 230 0.96 -4.54 -7.34
CA ILE A 230 -0.50 -4.58 -7.09
C ILE A 230 -1.27 -5.08 -8.33
N ALA A 231 -0.85 -4.70 -9.53
CA ALA A 231 -1.50 -5.14 -10.77
C ALA A 231 -1.53 -6.67 -10.93
N GLU A 232 -0.47 -7.37 -10.49
CA GLU A 232 -0.42 -8.84 -10.56
C GLU A 232 -1.42 -9.49 -9.60
N MET A 233 -1.58 -8.90 -8.40
CA MET A 233 -2.56 -9.39 -7.43
C MET A 233 -3.99 -9.17 -7.91
N ILE A 234 -4.30 -8.01 -8.50
CA ILE A 234 -5.61 -7.73 -9.10
C ILE A 234 -5.91 -8.75 -10.19
N ALA A 235 -4.96 -9.00 -11.09
CA ALA A 235 -5.12 -9.96 -12.17
C ALA A 235 -5.38 -11.39 -11.66
N ALA A 236 -4.70 -11.80 -10.59
CA ALA A 236 -4.88 -13.12 -9.97
C ALA A 236 -6.25 -13.28 -9.29
N ASN A 237 -6.86 -12.20 -8.84
CA ASN A 237 -8.16 -12.18 -8.17
C ASN A 237 -9.32 -11.72 -9.07
N LYS A 238 -9.12 -11.65 -10.39
CA LYS A 238 -10.13 -11.22 -11.35
C LYS A 238 -11.38 -12.12 -11.24
N GLY A 239 -12.52 -11.52 -10.85
CA GLY A 239 -13.78 -12.22 -10.60
C GLY A 239 -14.07 -12.54 -9.13
N SER A 240 -13.07 -12.54 -8.24
CA SER A 240 -13.24 -12.66 -6.78
C SER A 240 -12.57 -11.51 -6.01
N PHE A 241 -12.27 -10.41 -6.71
CA PHE A 241 -11.58 -9.26 -6.11
C PHE A 241 -12.37 -8.64 -4.96
N GLY A 242 -13.69 -8.59 -5.06
CA GLY A 242 -14.56 -8.11 -3.99
C GLY A 242 -14.38 -8.91 -2.70
N ASP A 243 -14.26 -10.24 -2.78
CA ASP A 243 -14.05 -11.09 -1.61
C ASP A 243 -12.70 -10.80 -0.92
N PHE A 244 -11.64 -10.56 -1.71
CA PHE A 244 -10.34 -10.18 -1.16
C PHE A 244 -10.38 -8.82 -0.47
N MET A 245 -11.15 -7.87 -1.00
CA MET A 245 -11.31 -6.55 -0.38
C MET A 245 -11.93 -6.63 1.02
N TYR A 246 -12.87 -7.56 1.26
CA TYR A 246 -13.43 -7.78 2.60
C TYR A 246 -12.39 -8.22 3.60
N ILE A 247 -11.41 -9.04 3.21
CA ILE A 247 -10.29 -9.41 4.09
C ILE A 247 -9.51 -8.16 4.51
N LEU A 248 -9.19 -7.27 3.57
CA LEU A 248 -8.45 -6.03 3.87
C LEU A 248 -9.27 -5.05 4.73
N LEU A 249 -10.58 -4.97 4.46
CA LEU A 249 -11.48 -4.15 5.27
C LEU A 249 -11.53 -4.63 6.72
N ALA A 250 -11.61 -5.94 6.94
CA ALA A 250 -11.64 -6.54 8.27
C ALA A 250 -10.29 -6.44 9.00
N ALA A 251 -9.17 -6.54 8.27
CA ALA A 251 -7.83 -6.64 8.84
C ALA A 251 -7.41 -5.42 9.68
N GLN A 252 -7.81 -4.20 9.32
CA GLN A 252 -7.43 -3.00 10.07
C GLN A 252 -7.91 -3.03 11.52
N ASN A 253 -9.15 -3.49 11.73
CA ASN A 253 -9.81 -3.52 13.04
C ASN A 253 -9.91 -4.95 13.60
N GLU A 254 -9.26 -5.91 12.97
CA GLU A 254 -9.30 -7.34 13.34
C GLU A 254 -10.74 -7.85 13.51
N GLU A 255 -11.59 -7.49 12.54
CA GLU A 255 -13.00 -7.88 12.54
C GLU A 255 -13.13 -9.36 12.20
N GLN A 256 -14.20 -9.98 12.71
CA GLN A 256 -14.55 -11.36 12.42
C GLN A 256 -14.92 -11.51 10.94
N LEU A 257 -14.45 -12.58 10.33
CA LEU A 257 -14.85 -12.97 8.97
C LEU A 257 -15.42 -14.39 8.99
N HIS A 258 -16.58 -14.55 8.36
CA HIS A 258 -17.22 -15.83 8.17
C HIS A 258 -17.40 -16.10 6.68
N THR A 259 -16.95 -17.25 6.21
CA THR A 259 -17.12 -17.69 4.83
C THR A 259 -17.56 -19.14 4.79
N GLY A 260 -18.74 -19.40 4.20
CA GLY A 260 -19.27 -20.74 3.94
C GLY A 260 -19.31 -21.00 2.43
N ARG A 261 -18.76 -22.11 1.99
CA ARG A 261 -18.75 -22.52 0.57
C ARG A 261 -19.47 -23.84 0.38
N LYS A 262 -20.52 -23.82 -0.45
CA LYS A 262 -21.30 -25.02 -0.79
C LYS A 262 -20.51 -26.08 -1.55
N THR A 263 -19.47 -25.68 -2.29
CA THR A 263 -18.76 -26.58 -3.22
C THR A 263 -17.79 -27.51 -2.53
N ASP A 264 -17.21 -27.09 -1.38
CA ASP A 264 -16.15 -27.85 -0.70
C ASP A 264 -16.55 -28.22 0.75
N ASP A 265 -17.79 -27.95 1.14
CA ASP A 265 -18.29 -28.06 2.53
C ASP A 265 -17.37 -27.37 3.55
N GLU A 266 -16.76 -26.25 3.10
CA GLU A 266 -15.83 -25.47 3.90
C GLU A 266 -16.54 -24.30 4.55
N ASP A 267 -16.47 -24.25 5.87
CA ASP A 267 -16.96 -23.18 6.71
C ASP A 267 -15.84 -22.67 7.61
N PHE A 268 -15.35 -21.45 7.33
CA PHE A 268 -14.27 -20.83 8.07
C PHE A 268 -14.79 -19.62 8.86
N LEU A 269 -14.70 -19.70 10.18
CA LEU A 269 -14.93 -18.58 11.08
C LEU A 269 -13.56 -18.06 11.57
N ILE A 270 -13.13 -16.92 11.05
CA ILE A 270 -11.92 -16.22 11.46
C ILE A 270 -12.33 -15.22 12.52
N GLU A 271 -12.06 -15.50 13.78
CA GLU A 271 -12.46 -14.65 14.92
C GLU A 271 -11.78 -13.27 14.84
N HIS A 272 -10.50 -13.24 14.48
CA HIS A 272 -9.71 -12.03 14.33
C HIS A 272 -8.93 -12.05 13.03
N THR A 273 -9.27 -11.16 12.11
CA THR A 273 -8.57 -11.05 10.83
C THR A 273 -7.24 -10.32 11.01
N ARG A 274 -6.16 -11.06 11.27
CA ARG A 274 -4.82 -10.51 11.52
C ARG A 274 -3.95 -10.59 10.27
N LEU A 275 -3.78 -9.45 9.65
CA LEU A 275 -3.01 -9.30 8.40
C LEU A 275 -2.10 -8.08 8.48
N ALA A 276 -0.86 -8.26 8.07
CA ALA A 276 0.07 -7.18 7.77
C ALA A 276 0.39 -7.18 6.27
N MET A 277 0.48 -6.01 5.64
CA MET A 277 0.69 -5.90 4.21
C MET A 277 1.73 -4.82 3.87
N ALA A 278 2.71 -5.19 3.05
CA ALA A 278 3.61 -4.27 2.37
C ALA A 278 3.42 -4.43 0.85
N ALA A 279 2.83 -3.43 0.21
CA ALA A 279 2.51 -3.48 -1.21
C ALA A 279 3.19 -2.36 -1.98
N THR A 280 3.53 -2.63 -3.23
CA THR A 280 4.01 -1.61 -4.17
C THR A 280 3.20 -1.63 -5.45
N GLY A 281 3.11 -0.47 -6.12
CA GLY A 281 2.39 -0.36 -7.38
C GLY A 281 2.62 0.98 -8.07
N THR A 282 2.15 1.07 -9.31
CA THR A 282 2.03 2.34 -10.02
C THR A 282 0.74 3.04 -9.62
N MET A 283 0.60 4.34 -9.91
CA MET A 283 -0.64 5.06 -9.64
C MET A 283 -1.85 4.41 -10.32
N SER A 284 -1.69 3.96 -11.57
CA SER A 284 -2.77 3.28 -12.31
C SER A 284 -3.19 1.96 -11.66
N SER A 285 -2.25 1.15 -11.13
CA SER A 285 -2.59 -0.08 -10.42
C SER A 285 -3.23 0.19 -9.06
N VAL A 286 -2.78 1.23 -8.36
CA VAL A 286 -3.41 1.64 -7.09
C VAL A 286 -4.83 2.14 -7.30
N ARG A 287 -5.10 2.85 -8.39
CA ARG A 287 -6.44 3.28 -8.75
C ARG A 287 -7.37 2.10 -9.05
N GLU A 288 -6.91 1.10 -9.79
CA GLU A 288 -7.69 -0.12 -10.03
C GLU A 288 -7.94 -0.89 -8.73
N PHE A 289 -6.98 -0.85 -7.79
CA PHE A 289 -7.07 -1.48 -6.48
C PHE A 289 -8.02 -0.73 -5.53
N ILE A 290 -8.08 0.60 -5.62
CA ILE A 290 -8.93 1.47 -4.81
C ILE A 290 -9.81 2.29 -5.78
N PRO A 291 -10.87 1.68 -6.32
CA PRO A 291 -11.70 2.34 -7.33
C PRO A 291 -12.56 3.47 -6.76
N ASN A 292 -12.78 3.48 -5.44
CA ASN A 292 -13.58 4.49 -4.75
C ASN A 292 -12.92 4.91 -3.44
N LEU A 293 -12.72 6.20 -3.23
CA LEU A 293 -12.17 6.75 -1.99
C LEU A 293 -13.18 6.74 -0.83
N GLU A 294 -14.48 6.61 -1.14
CA GLU A 294 -15.56 6.66 -0.14
C GLU A 294 -15.89 5.29 0.47
N ASP A 295 -15.45 4.18 -0.12
CA ASP A 295 -15.74 2.82 0.37
C ASP A 295 -15.03 2.46 1.68
N GLY A 296 -14.18 3.35 2.17
CA GLY A 296 -13.44 3.21 3.42
C GLY A 296 -12.20 2.32 3.32
N LEU A 297 -11.92 1.65 2.21
CA LEU A 297 -10.72 0.84 2.03
C LEU A 297 -9.47 1.73 1.99
N SER A 298 -9.52 2.80 1.19
CA SER A 298 -8.43 3.77 1.02
C SER A 298 -7.91 4.30 2.35
N THR A 299 -8.78 4.48 3.33
CA THR A 299 -8.48 5.07 4.63
C THR A 299 -7.78 4.12 5.61
N ARG A 300 -7.61 2.84 5.24
CA ARG A 300 -6.98 1.79 6.05
C ARG A 300 -5.49 1.63 5.79
N PHE A 301 -5.01 2.21 4.69
CA PHE A 301 -3.59 2.14 4.32
C PHE A 301 -2.82 3.38 4.75
N LEU A 302 -1.56 3.18 5.07
CA LEU A 302 -0.57 4.23 5.08
C LEU A 302 0.11 4.26 3.70
N TYR A 303 0.24 5.46 3.14
CA TYR A 303 0.77 5.62 1.78
C TYR A 303 2.14 6.29 1.80
N HIS A 304 2.97 5.90 0.83
CA HIS A 304 4.16 6.62 0.45
C HIS A 304 4.19 6.79 -1.08
N ASN A 305 4.40 8.02 -1.52
CA ASN A 305 4.54 8.31 -2.94
C ASN A 305 6.01 8.50 -3.29
N LEU A 306 6.54 7.57 -4.07
CA LEU A 306 7.91 7.60 -4.53
C LEU A 306 7.99 8.44 -5.82
N PRO A 307 8.83 9.50 -5.88
CA PRO A 307 8.94 10.34 -7.05
C PRO A 307 9.60 9.60 -8.23
N ALA A 308 9.39 10.10 -9.43
CA ALA A 308 10.15 9.67 -10.60
C ALA A 308 11.62 10.07 -10.42
N LYS A 309 12.53 9.16 -10.73
CA LYS A 309 13.97 9.42 -10.67
C LYS A 309 14.53 9.62 -12.06
N SER A 310 15.31 10.68 -12.23
CA SER A 310 16.04 10.96 -13.46
C SER A 310 17.40 10.29 -13.54
N THR A 311 17.90 9.77 -12.42
CA THR A 311 19.23 9.15 -12.30
C THR A 311 19.15 7.64 -12.30
N VAL A 312 20.05 6.99 -13.02
CA VAL A 312 20.26 5.54 -12.98
C VAL A 312 21.05 5.22 -11.71
N ARG A 313 20.57 4.27 -10.92
CA ARG A 313 21.33 3.75 -9.77
C ARG A 313 22.55 2.98 -10.28
N GLY A 314 23.72 3.25 -9.72
CA GLY A 314 24.90 2.47 -10.01
C GLY A 314 24.77 1.02 -9.53
N GLU A 315 25.54 0.12 -10.12
CA GLU A 315 25.67 -1.25 -9.62
C GLU A 315 26.40 -1.23 -8.27
N MET A 316 26.03 -2.13 -7.36
CA MET A 316 26.75 -2.31 -6.10
C MET A 316 28.06 -3.04 -6.38
N ASP A 317 29.13 -2.61 -5.72
CA ASP A 317 30.34 -3.41 -5.65
C ASP A 317 30.16 -4.64 -4.74
N GLU A 318 31.08 -5.58 -4.84
CA GLU A 318 31.01 -6.86 -4.13
C GLU A 318 31.02 -6.67 -2.60
N ALA A 319 31.84 -5.75 -2.08
CA ALA A 319 31.93 -5.45 -0.65
C ALA A 319 30.61 -4.86 -0.11
N THR A 320 29.97 -3.98 -0.86
CA THR A 320 28.65 -3.45 -0.51
C THR A 320 27.57 -4.54 -0.54
N ALA A 321 27.61 -5.44 -1.53
CA ALA A 321 26.68 -6.56 -1.61
C ALA A 321 26.85 -7.55 -0.45
N GLU A 322 28.08 -7.86 -0.04
CA GLU A 322 28.39 -8.67 1.14
C GLU A 322 27.85 -8.02 2.43
N ALA A 323 28.12 -6.72 2.65
CA ALA A 323 27.60 -5.99 3.80
C ALA A 323 26.06 -6.01 3.85
N PHE A 324 25.41 -5.93 2.71
CA PHE A 324 23.95 -6.09 2.59
C PHE A 324 23.49 -7.46 3.08
N MET A 325 24.12 -8.52 2.59
CA MET A 325 23.77 -9.89 2.98
C MET A 325 23.98 -10.13 4.47
N ASP A 326 25.07 -9.62 5.05
CA ASP A 326 25.40 -9.75 6.46
C ASP A 326 24.38 -9.04 7.35
N VAL A 327 24.05 -7.78 7.07
CA VAL A 327 23.07 -7.00 7.85
C VAL A 327 21.68 -7.64 7.78
N TYR A 328 21.20 -7.96 6.57
CA TYR A 328 19.89 -8.62 6.43
C TYR A 328 19.88 -10.03 7.02
N GLY A 329 20.98 -10.77 6.91
CA GLY A 329 21.14 -12.10 7.53
C GLY A 329 21.08 -12.05 9.04
N HIS A 330 21.82 -11.12 9.65
CA HIS A 330 21.80 -10.89 11.09
C HIS A 330 20.41 -10.49 11.59
N HIS A 331 19.80 -9.47 10.99
CA HIS A 331 18.48 -8.96 11.42
C HIS A 331 17.36 -10.00 11.22
N ARG A 332 17.44 -10.82 10.16
CA ARG A 332 16.53 -11.96 9.97
C ARG A 332 16.67 -12.98 11.10
N GLY A 333 17.89 -13.26 11.53
CA GLY A 333 18.17 -14.14 12.68
C GLY A 333 17.53 -13.60 13.95
N VAL A 334 17.86 -12.36 14.31
CA VAL A 334 17.32 -11.68 15.51
C VAL A 334 15.79 -11.65 15.49
N LEU A 335 15.19 -11.27 14.35
CA LEU A 335 13.72 -11.21 14.24
C LEU A 335 13.08 -12.60 14.36
N THR A 336 13.73 -13.63 13.84
CA THR A 336 13.28 -15.03 14.00
C THR A 336 13.34 -15.45 15.46
N ASP A 337 14.36 -15.03 16.20
CA ASP A 337 14.52 -15.38 17.61
C ASP A 337 13.54 -14.59 18.50
N ILE A 338 13.26 -13.31 18.21
CA ILE A 338 12.16 -12.56 18.84
C ILE A 338 10.82 -13.28 18.62
N TRP A 339 10.55 -13.75 17.41
CA TRP A 339 9.34 -14.51 17.12
C TRP A 339 9.26 -15.82 17.91
N LYS A 340 10.38 -16.56 18.06
CA LYS A 340 10.44 -17.79 18.88
C LYS A 340 10.13 -17.51 20.35
N GLU A 341 10.69 -16.43 20.91
CA GLU A 341 10.42 -16.00 22.30
C GLU A 341 8.97 -15.59 22.53
N LEU A 342 8.24 -15.24 21.47
CA LEU A 342 6.81 -14.92 21.53
C LEU A 342 5.90 -16.14 21.36
N ARG A 343 6.39 -17.28 20.86
CA ARG A 343 5.57 -18.51 20.68
C ARG A 343 4.91 -19.03 21.96
N PRO A 344 5.57 -19.00 23.14
CA PRO A 344 4.93 -19.42 24.38
C PRO A 344 3.67 -18.64 24.79
N PHE A 345 3.43 -17.49 24.15
CA PHE A 345 2.24 -16.66 24.33
C PHE A 345 1.11 -17.01 23.36
N GLU A 346 1.32 -17.89 22.40
CA GLU A 346 0.28 -18.35 21.48
C GLU A 346 -0.84 -19.07 22.25
N GLY A 347 -2.09 -18.68 21.98
CA GLY A 347 -3.26 -19.22 22.66
C GLY A 347 -3.43 -18.78 24.12
N LYS A 348 -2.55 -17.91 24.65
CA LYS A 348 -2.73 -17.36 25.99
C LYS A 348 -3.84 -16.31 26.03
N PRO A 349 -4.54 -16.15 27.18
CA PRO A 349 -5.48 -15.06 27.38
C PRO A 349 -4.83 -13.70 27.11
N GLU A 350 -5.59 -12.75 26.58
CA GLU A 350 -5.09 -11.42 26.21
C GLU A 350 -4.41 -10.66 27.37
N GLU A 351 -4.85 -10.91 28.61
CA GLU A 351 -4.29 -10.30 29.82
C GLU A 351 -2.85 -10.76 30.08
N GLU A 352 -2.49 -11.93 29.59
CA GLU A 352 -1.16 -12.52 29.75
C GLU A 352 -0.19 -12.09 28.63
N LEU A 353 -0.67 -11.47 27.56
CA LEU A 353 0.17 -11.09 26.44
C LEU A 353 1.00 -9.83 26.74
N PRO A 354 2.22 -9.74 26.19
CA PRO A 354 3.01 -8.51 26.21
C PRO A 354 2.24 -7.37 25.55
N ARG A 355 2.25 -6.17 26.17
CA ARG A 355 1.46 -5.04 25.68
C ARG A 355 2.14 -3.68 25.89
N LEU A 356 1.81 -2.76 24.97
CA LEU A 356 2.18 -1.36 25.07
C LEU A 356 1.47 -0.68 26.22
N ILE A 357 2.22 0.12 26.98
CA ILE A 357 1.71 0.99 28.02
C ILE A 357 1.86 2.45 27.57
N ILE A 358 0.76 3.16 27.54
CA ILE A 358 0.69 4.60 27.32
C ILE A 358 0.21 5.25 28.61
N THR A 359 0.99 6.18 29.17
CA THR A 359 0.60 6.91 30.40
C THR A 359 -0.58 7.84 30.13
N ASP A 360 -1.22 8.32 31.18
CA ASP A 360 -2.35 9.25 31.03
C ASP A 360 -1.91 10.61 30.46
N GLU A 361 -0.69 11.04 30.77
CA GLU A 361 -0.08 12.26 30.22
C GLU A 361 0.20 12.07 28.72
N GLN A 362 0.80 10.94 28.34
CA GLN A 362 1.03 10.63 26.91
C GLN A 362 -0.29 10.52 26.14
N ARG A 363 -1.33 9.94 26.76
CA ARG A 363 -2.66 9.85 26.15
C ARG A 363 -3.27 11.22 25.90
N LYS A 364 -3.22 12.12 26.89
CA LYS A 364 -3.69 13.52 26.74
C LYS A 364 -2.91 14.25 25.66
N TYR A 365 -1.58 14.05 25.59
CA TYR A 365 -0.73 14.63 24.56
C TYR A 365 -1.10 14.12 23.16
N ILE A 366 -1.33 12.83 23.00
CA ILE A 366 -1.80 12.22 21.75
C ILE A 366 -3.17 12.77 21.36
N ASP A 367 -4.13 12.86 22.31
CA ASP A 367 -5.48 13.37 22.06
C ASP A 367 -5.45 14.82 21.56
N GLU A 368 -4.62 15.66 22.17
CA GLU A 368 -4.46 17.05 21.76
C GLU A 368 -3.80 17.15 20.40
N TYR A 369 -2.74 16.38 20.14
CA TYR A 369 -2.09 16.33 18.85
C TYR A 369 -3.07 15.96 17.72
N TYR A 370 -3.86 14.91 17.89
CA TYR A 370 -4.84 14.49 16.88
C TYR A 370 -5.95 15.54 16.67
N ARG A 371 -6.34 16.26 17.72
CA ARG A 371 -7.29 17.36 17.62
C ARG A 371 -6.73 18.50 16.76
N GLN A 372 -5.48 18.88 17.00
CA GLN A 372 -4.77 19.88 16.21
C GLN A 372 -4.55 19.42 14.77
N LEU A 373 -4.16 18.16 14.54
CA LEU A 373 -3.96 17.61 13.19
C LEU A 373 -5.25 17.63 12.37
N VAL A 374 -6.38 17.23 12.93
CA VAL A 374 -7.69 17.29 12.26
C VAL A 374 -8.07 18.74 11.92
N SER A 375 -7.89 19.66 12.86
CA SER A 375 -8.20 21.10 12.64
C SER A 375 -7.28 21.72 11.60
N PHE A 376 -5.98 21.42 11.65
CA PHE A 376 -4.99 21.85 10.66
C PHE A 376 -5.36 21.40 9.25
N VAL A 377 -5.68 20.12 9.06
CA VAL A 377 -6.03 19.57 7.75
C VAL A 377 -7.33 20.19 7.23
N ALA A 378 -8.33 20.42 8.09
CA ALA A 378 -9.57 21.06 7.69
C ALA A 378 -9.38 22.49 7.20
N LEU A 379 -8.42 23.24 7.78
CA LEU A 379 -8.11 24.61 7.38
C LEU A 379 -7.16 24.68 6.18
N ALA A 380 -6.13 23.85 6.20
CA ALA A 380 -5.05 23.89 5.21
C ALA A 380 -5.39 23.16 3.89
N LEU A 381 -6.24 22.16 3.96
CA LEU A 381 -6.60 21.26 2.87
C LEU A 381 -8.12 21.01 2.82
N PRO A 382 -8.95 22.08 2.69
CA PRO A 382 -10.40 21.99 2.86
C PRO A 382 -11.09 21.06 1.85
N ASP A 383 -10.49 20.87 0.68
CA ASP A 383 -11.04 20.01 -0.37
C ASP A 383 -10.72 18.51 -0.16
N LYS A 384 -10.02 18.18 0.95
CA LYS A 384 -9.52 16.81 1.18
C LYS A 384 -10.17 16.23 2.42
N ASP A 385 -10.95 15.18 2.23
CA ASP A 385 -11.46 14.41 3.36
C ASP A 385 -10.39 13.46 3.91
N LEU A 386 -9.49 14.02 4.75
CA LEU A 386 -8.47 13.25 5.47
C LEU A 386 -8.86 12.92 6.91
N ARG A 387 -10.05 13.28 7.35
CA ARG A 387 -10.49 13.03 8.73
C ARG A 387 -10.49 11.53 9.06
N ALA A 388 -11.04 10.71 8.17
CA ALA A 388 -11.10 9.26 8.40
C ALA A 388 -9.71 8.60 8.41
N PRO A 389 -8.79 8.85 7.45
CA PRO A 389 -7.41 8.38 7.54
C PRO A 389 -6.69 8.82 8.81
N ILE A 390 -6.83 10.10 9.22
CA ILE A 390 -6.21 10.62 10.44
C ILE A 390 -6.69 9.83 11.66
N LEU A 391 -8.00 9.69 11.85
CA LEU A 391 -8.53 9.00 13.02
C LEU A 391 -8.13 7.51 13.06
N ARG A 392 -8.08 6.84 11.91
CA ARG A 392 -7.63 5.45 11.80
C ARG A 392 -6.13 5.29 11.99
N SER A 393 -5.33 6.29 11.66
CA SER A 393 -3.87 6.24 11.84
C SER A 393 -3.46 6.14 13.32
N ARG A 394 -4.35 6.47 14.26
CA ARG A 394 -4.06 6.37 15.69
C ARG A 394 -3.75 4.94 16.15
N LEU A 395 -4.48 3.96 15.63
CA LEU A 395 -4.15 2.55 15.90
C LEU A 395 -2.78 2.18 15.31
N ASN A 396 -2.47 2.67 14.10
CA ASN A 396 -1.16 2.46 13.49
C ASN A 396 -0.03 3.14 14.30
N LEU A 397 -0.26 4.31 14.89
CA LEU A 397 0.68 4.94 15.82
C LEU A 397 1.03 3.97 16.97
N TYR A 398 0.03 3.41 17.65
CA TYR A 398 0.29 2.48 18.76
C TYR A 398 1.02 1.21 18.31
N ARG A 399 0.68 0.68 17.14
CA ARG A 399 1.37 -0.46 16.52
C ARG A 399 2.85 -0.17 16.28
N MET A 400 3.17 0.98 15.67
CA MET A 400 4.56 1.43 15.45
C MET A 400 5.33 1.62 16.75
N LEU A 401 4.71 2.27 17.74
CA LEU A 401 5.33 2.49 19.04
C LEU A 401 5.65 1.17 19.76
N MET A 402 4.79 0.16 19.64
CA MET A 402 5.06 -1.16 20.21
C MET A 402 6.21 -1.87 19.48
N ILE A 403 6.27 -1.80 18.15
CA ILE A 403 7.39 -2.36 17.38
C ILE A 403 8.71 -1.73 17.85
N ILE A 404 8.75 -0.40 17.94
CA ILE A 404 9.92 0.34 18.41
C ILE A 404 10.27 -0.06 19.84
N ALA A 405 9.30 -0.15 20.76
CA ALA A 405 9.53 -0.52 22.15
C ALA A 405 10.10 -1.94 22.30
N VAL A 406 9.63 -2.90 21.49
CA VAL A 406 10.20 -4.27 21.47
C VAL A 406 11.65 -4.24 21.01
N LEU A 407 11.95 -3.53 19.93
CA LEU A 407 13.32 -3.43 19.42
C LEU A 407 14.25 -2.68 20.38
N ARG A 408 13.78 -1.62 21.04
CA ARG A 408 14.53 -0.92 22.09
C ARG A 408 14.87 -1.85 23.24
N ARG A 409 13.92 -2.64 23.70
CA ARG A 409 14.19 -3.61 24.78
C ARG A 409 15.22 -4.66 24.35
N TYR A 410 15.17 -5.14 23.12
CA TYR A 410 16.22 -6.01 22.57
C TYR A 410 17.60 -5.35 22.65
N GLU A 411 17.71 -4.07 22.27
CA GLU A 411 18.97 -3.32 22.34
C GLU A 411 19.48 -3.15 23.77
N GLU A 412 18.58 -2.84 24.69
CA GLU A 412 18.91 -2.66 26.13
C GLU A 412 19.43 -3.96 26.75
N LEU A 413 18.82 -5.09 26.43
CA LEU A 413 19.21 -6.39 26.99
C LEU A 413 20.39 -7.04 26.23
N GLY A 414 20.61 -6.70 24.98
CA GLY A 414 21.59 -7.34 24.10
C GLY A 414 21.29 -8.81 23.79
N SER A 415 20.11 -9.31 24.20
CA SER A 415 19.66 -10.68 24.00
C SER A 415 18.14 -10.72 23.83
N VAL A 416 17.64 -11.73 23.12
CA VAL A 416 16.21 -12.01 23.03
C VAL A 416 15.70 -12.83 24.21
N GLU A 417 16.58 -13.55 24.89
CA GLU A 417 16.22 -14.45 25.99
C GLU A 417 15.63 -13.66 27.16
N GLY A 418 14.42 -14.02 27.55
CA GLY A 418 13.72 -13.41 28.68
C GLY A 418 13.21 -11.99 28.45
N MET A 419 13.33 -11.43 27.22
CA MET A 419 12.92 -10.05 26.95
C MET A 419 11.42 -9.78 27.16
N PHE A 420 10.61 -10.82 27.15
CA PHE A 420 9.17 -10.77 27.42
C PHE A 420 8.79 -11.20 28.84
N GLY A 421 9.75 -11.43 29.74
CA GLY A 421 9.51 -11.68 31.16
C GLY A 421 8.71 -10.55 31.81
N GLU A 422 9.04 -9.30 31.52
CA GLU A 422 8.19 -8.15 31.76
C GLU A 422 7.26 -7.93 30.58
N LYS A 423 5.96 -8.12 30.80
CA LYS A 423 4.94 -8.07 29.76
C LYS A 423 4.47 -6.64 29.42
N ARG A 424 5.09 -5.61 29.99
CA ARG A 424 4.69 -4.20 29.83
C ARG A 424 5.81 -3.42 29.16
N PHE A 425 5.49 -2.80 28.02
CA PHE A 425 6.41 -2.05 27.21
C PHE A 425 6.06 -0.57 27.27
N ALA A 426 6.91 0.23 27.88
CA ALA A 426 6.75 1.68 27.96
C ALA A 426 7.31 2.36 26.70
N VAL A 427 6.78 3.53 26.42
CA VAL A 427 7.21 4.37 25.29
C VAL A 427 7.96 5.58 25.82
N SER A 428 9.13 5.85 25.27
CA SER A 428 9.87 7.08 25.55
C SER A 428 9.14 8.30 24.94
N VAL A 429 9.38 9.49 25.51
CA VAL A 429 8.84 10.74 24.94
C VAL A 429 9.40 10.97 23.53
N ALA A 430 10.66 10.61 23.30
CA ALA A 430 11.29 10.75 21.99
C ALA A 430 10.63 9.85 20.95
N ASP A 431 10.40 8.56 21.25
CA ASP A 431 9.73 7.62 20.33
C ASP A 431 8.27 8.03 20.09
N LEU A 432 7.59 8.56 21.12
CA LEU A 432 6.23 9.09 20.97
C LEU A 432 6.20 10.27 19.97
N LYS A 433 7.07 11.26 20.15
CA LYS A 433 7.18 12.40 19.24
C LYS A 433 7.56 11.97 17.83
N TRP A 434 8.48 11.01 17.71
CA TRP A 434 8.83 10.41 16.44
C TRP A 434 7.61 9.78 15.74
N GLY A 435 6.83 8.96 16.46
CA GLY A 435 5.63 8.32 15.91
C GLY A 435 4.58 9.34 15.44
N LEU A 436 4.37 10.40 16.21
CA LEU A 436 3.44 11.48 15.84
C LEU A 436 3.91 12.25 14.59
N ALA A 437 5.22 12.56 14.50
CA ALA A 437 5.80 13.19 13.31
C ALA A 437 5.68 12.31 12.07
N TYR A 438 5.88 11.00 12.23
CA TYR A 438 5.69 10.03 11.15
C TYR A 438 4.23 9.95 10.69
N ILE A 439 3.26 9.97 11.61
CA ILE A 439 1.83 10.04 11.25
C ILE A 439 1.52 11.30 10.45
N PHE A 440 2.02 12.47 10.89
CA PHE A 440 1.86 13.70 10.12
C PHE A 440 2.39 13.56 8.69
N TYR A 441 3.63 13.08 8.54
CA TYR A 441 4.24 12.83 7.25
C TYR A 441 3.37 11.88 6.39
N SER A 442 2.93 10.76 6.97
CA SER A 442 2.10 9.78 6.26
C SER A 442 0.75 10.37 5.81
N MET A 443 0.15 11.30 6.59
CA MET A 443 -1.08 11.97 6.19
C MET A 443 -0.86 12.95 5.03
N MET A 444 0.30 13.59 4.95
CA MET A 444 0.65 14.43 3.79
C MET A 444 0.87 13.57 2.53
N GLN A 445 1.49 12.39 2.67
CA GLN A 445 1.60 11.42 1.59
C GLN A 445 0.22 10.95 1.11
N THR A 446 -0.67 10.61 2.04
CA THR A 446 -2.06 10.23 1.75
C THR A 446 -2.80 11.33 0.99
N SER A 447 -2.63 12.58 1.41
CA SER A 447 -3.18 13.75 0.72
C SER A 447 -2.75 13.81 -0.74
N THR A 448 -1.45 13.62 -1.00
CA THR A 448 -0.89 13.63 -2.37
C THR A 448 -1.48 12.50 -3.24
N ILE A 449 -1.61 11.29 -2.68
CA ILE A 449 -2.20 10.16 -3.40
C ILE A 449 -3.67 10.42 -3.71
N TYR A 450 -4.44 10.94 -2.75
CA TYR A 450 -5.87 11.27 -2.94
C TYR A 450 -6.08 12.33 -4.02
N ASP A 451 -5.22 13.35 -4.09
CA ASP A 451 -5.28 14.35 -5.15
C ASP A 451 -5.08 13.73 -6.53
N ARG A 452 -4.10 12.84 -6.65
CA ARG A 452 -3.82 12.17 -7.92
C ARG A 452 -4.97 11.26 -8.34
N LEU A 453 -5.53 10.47 -7.42
CA LEU A 453 -6.69 9.61 -7.68
C LEU A 453 -7.90 10.44 -8.14
N ARG A 454 -8.24 11.54 -7.45
CA ARG A 454 -9.36 12.42 -7.81
C ARG A 454 -9.17 13.17 -9.14
N ARG A 455 -7.93 13.56 -9.48
CA ARG A 455 -7.65 14.18 -10.78
C ARG A 455 -7.91 13.21 -11.93
N GLU A 456 -7.45 11.98 -11.78
CA GLU A 456 -7.67 10.94 -12.77
C GLU A 456 -9.16 10.60 -12.91
N GLU A 457 -9.95 10.59 -11.83
CA GLU A 457 -11.41 10.45 -11.86
C GLU A 457 -12.07 11.58 -12.66
N ARG A 458 -11.71 12.83 -12.39
CA ARG A 458 -12.25 14.00 -13.12
C ARG A 458 -11.88 14.00 -14.60
N GLU A 459 -10.71 13.50 -14.95
CA GLU A 459 -10.27 13.36 -16.34
C GLU A 459 -11.04 12.23 -17.07
N GLU A 460 -11.47 11.20 -16.37
CA GLU A 460 -12.31 10.11 -16.95
C GLU A 460 -13.78 10.47 -17.03
N GLU A 461 -14.31 11.18 -16.03
CA GLU A 461 -15.69 11.70 -16.01
C GLU A 461 -15.85 12.89 -16.93
N ALA A 462 -14.79 13.66 -17.18
CA ALA A 462 -14.81 14.66 -18.23
C ALA A 462 -15.22 13.95 -19.51
N PRO A 463 -16.32 14.40 -20.17
CA PRO A 463 -16.82 13.75 -21.37
C PRO A 463 -15.62 13.54 -22.27
N LYS A 464 -15.29 12.28 -22.58
CA LYS A 464 -14.13 11.93 -23.41
C LYS A 464 -14.24 12.82 -24.61
N ARG A 465 -13.47 13.92 -24.62
CA ARG A 465 -13.47 14.86 -25.72
C ARG A 465 -13.14 13.99 -26.91
N THR A 466 -14.20 13.59 -27.62
CA THR A 466 -14.03 12.75 -28.80
C THR A 466 -13.04 13.53 -29.61
N ARG A 467 -11.81 13.03 -29.76
CA ARG A 467 -10.76 13.74 -30.49
C ARG A 467 -11.29 13.92 -31.89
N MET A 468 -12.05 15.01 -32.07
CA MET A 468 -12.68 15.31 -33.34
C MET A 468 -11.58 15.23 -34.39
N SER A 469 -11.74 14.34 -35.37
CA SER A 469 -10.76 14.18 -36.41
C SER A 469 -10.59 15.52 -37.18
N ALA A 470 -9.44 15.77 -37.77
CA ALA A 470 -9.24 16.98 -38.55
C ALA A 470 -10.27 17.08 -39.68
N LEU A 471 -10.73 15.93 -40.23
CA LEU A 471 -11.74 15.89 -41.28
C LEU A 471 -13.15 16.23 -40.73
N CYS A 472 -13.52 15.75 -39.56
CA CYS A 472 -14.78 16.15 -38.92
C CYS A 472 -14.78 17.66 -38.64
N PHE A 473 -13.66 18.20 -38.12
CA PHE A 473 -13.51 19.64 -37.91
C PHE A 473 -13.65 20.42 -39.20
N LEU A 474 -13.06 19.94 -40.30
CA LEU A 474 -13.16 20.56 -41.62
C LEU A 474 -14.63 20.69 -42.07
N HIS A 475 -15.49 19.71 -41.80
CA HIS A 475 -16.91 19.79 -42.18
C HIS A 475 -17.64 20.94 -41.50
N MET A 476 -17.23 21.35 -40.31
CA MET A 476 -17.83 22.44 -39.53
C MET A 476 -17.39 23.84 -40.00
N LEU A 477 -16.24 23.93 -40.65
CA LEU A 477 -15.73 25.21 -41.16
C LEU A 477 -16.50 25.63 -42.41
N PRO A 478 -16.68 26.94 -42.69
CA PRO A 478 -17.19 27.42 -43.96
C PRO A 478 -16.20 27.15 -45.12
N ARG A 479 -16.63 27.34 -46.35
CA ARG A 479 -15.75 27.11 -47.53
C ARG A 479 -14.50 27.98 -47.48
N ASN A 480 -14.67 29.27 -47.16
CA ASN A 480 -13.60 30.25 -46.93
C ASN A 480 -13.65 30.63 -45.47
N PHE A 481 -12.55 30.60 -44.76
CA PHE A 481 -12.49 30.95 -43.36
C PHE A 481 -11.14 31.52 -42.94
N THR A 482 -11.17 32.25 -41.85
CA THR A 482 -9.97 32.79 -41.19
C THR A 482 -9.53 31.89 -40.02
N THR A 483 -8.29 32.05 -39.58
CA THR A 483 -7.81 31.38 -38.36
C THR A 483 -8.69 31.73 -37.14
N ALA A 484 -9.13 33.00 -37.00
CA ALA A 484 -9.97 33.44 -35.91
C ALA A 484 -11.34 32.76 -35.94
N GLU A 485 -11.97 32.61 -37.12
CA GLU A 485 -13.24 31.89 -37.27
C GLU A 485 -13.07 30.40 -36.95
N ALA A 486 -11.98 29.78 -37.38
CA ALA A 486 -11.68 28.40 -37.04
C ALA A 486 -11.50 28.19 -35.53
N ILE A 487 -10.84 29.14 -34.82
CA ILE A 487 -10.68 29.11 -33.36
C ILE A 487 -12.04 29.29 -32.70
N ARG A 488 -12.86 30.24 -33.11
CA ARG A 488 -14.21 30.47 -32.56
C ARG A 488 -15.08 29.21 -32.72
N ILE A 489 -15.13 28.65 -33.93
CA ILE A 489 -15.88 27.39 -34.17
C ILE A 489 -15.28 26.24 -33.35
N GLY A 490 -13.96 26.13 -33.29
CA GLY A 490 -13.29 25.13 -32.46
C GLY A 490 -13.69 25.19 -30.97
N ALA A 491 -13.76 26.41 -30.43
CA ALA A 491 -14.15 26.64 -29.04
C ALA A 491 -15.59 26.17 -28.74
N GLU A 492 -16.54 26.35 -29.67
CA GLU A 492 -17.92 25.83 -29.55
C GLU A 492 -17.98 24.30 -29.40
N TYR A 493 -16.95 23.60 -29.92
CA TYR A 493 -16.82 22.14 -29.82
C TYR A 493 -15.72 21.71 -28.83
N GLY A 494 -15.28 22.61 -27.95
CA GLY A 494 -14.30 22.31 -26.92
C GLY A 494 -12.88 22.07 -27.43
N ILE A 495 -12.53 22.57 -28.61
CA ILE A 495 -11.16 22.48 -29.17
C ILE A 495 -10.44 23.80 -28.87
N GLY A 496 -9.40 23.74 -28.04
CA GLY A 496 -8.56 24.91 -27.75
C GLY A 496 -7.73 25.37 -28.96
N GLU A 497 -7.24 26.62 -28.93
CA GLU A 497 -6.50 27.26 -30.04
C GLU A 497 -5.35 26.40 -30.56
N GLY A 498 -4.52 25.81 -29.70
CA GLY A 498 -3.42 24.90 -30.09
C GLY A 498 -3.91 23.64 -30.79
N GLY A 499 -5.10 23.14 -30.44
CA GLY A 499 -5.76 22.02 -31.09
C GLY A 499 -6.26 22.38 -32.47
N VAL A 500 -6.83 23.57 -32.66
CA VAL A 500 -7.26 24.11 -33.95
C VAL A 500 -6.04 24.31 -34.85
N ALA A 501 -4.98 24.95 -34.36
CA ALA A 501 -3.74 25.17 -35.13
C ALA A 501 -3.14 23.86 -35.67
N LYS A 502 -3.03 22.82 -34.83
CA LYS A 502 -2.55 21.49 -35.25
C LYS A 502 -3.45 20.86 -36.32
N LYS A 503 -4.79 21.03 -36.22
CA LYS A 503 -5.73 20.53 -37.22
C LYS A 503 -5.59 21.28 -38.57
N LEU A 504 -5.45 22.60 -38.54
CA LEU A 504 -5.24 23.41 -39.77
C LEU A 504 -3.93 23.02 -40.44
N VAL A 505 -2.83 22.86 -39.72
CA VAL A 505 -1.55 22.39 -40.26
C VAL A 505 -1.72 21.03 -40.95
N ARG A 506 -2.39 20.09 -40.31
CA ARG A 506 -2.64 18.75 -40.87
C ARG A 506 -3.51 18.81 -42.11
N LEU A 507 -4.61 19.56 -42.07
CA LEU A 507 -5.49 19.73 -43.24
C LEU A 507 -4.80 20.39 -44.43
N THR A 508 -3.91 21.33 -44.17
CA THR A 508 -3.09 21.94 -45.23
C THR A 508 -2.09 20.95 -45.82
N LYS A 509 -1.39 20.18 -44.96
CA LYS A 509 -0.46 19.12 -45.37
C LYS A 509 -1.12 18.03 -46.21
N ASP A 510 -2.37 17.69 -45.87
CA ASP A 510 -3.14 16.64 -46.55
C ASP A 510 -3.97 17.19 -47.74
N TYR A 511 -3.74 18.46 -48.16
CA TYR A 511 -4.42 19.15 -49.27
C TYR A 511 -5.94 19.26 -49.16
N TYR A 512 -6.48 19.30 -47.95
CA TYR A 512 -7.93 19.54 -47.72
C TYR A 512 -8.29 21.01 -47.66
N ILE A 513 -7.34 21.86 -47.31
CA ILE A 513 -7.44 23.30 -47.30
C ILE A 513 -6.20 23.92 -47.98
N ALA A 514 -6.37 25.06 -48.63
CA ALA A 514 -5.28 25.86 -49.16
C ALA A 514 -5.20 27.19 -48.38
N LYS A 515 -3.99 27.66 -48.13
CA LYS A 515 -3.75 28.97 -47.54
C LYS A 515 -3.72 30.01 -48.64
N VAL A 516 -4.69 30.92 -48.67
CA VAL A 516 -4.80 31.99 -49.68
C VAL A 516 -3.88 33.16 -49.32
N ARG A 517 -3.87 33.57 -48.05
CA ARG A 517 -2.96 34.57 -47.49
C ARG A 517 -2.78 34.28 -45.99
N HIS A 518 -1.97 35.07 -45.33
CA HIS A 518 -1.75 34.84 -43.91
C HIS A 518 -3.07 34.80 -43.10
N GLY A 519 -3.34 33.70 -42.42
CA GLY A 519 -4.54 33.51 -41.63
C GLY A 519 -5.84 33.29 -42.39
N VAL A 520 -5.83 33.13 -43.72
CA VAL A 520 -7.02 32.89 -44.52
C VAL A 520 -6.88 31.61 -45.33
N PHE A 521 -7.90 30.77 -45.24
CA PHE A 521 -7.93 29.43 -45.84
C PHE A 521 -9.18 29.22 -46.72
N VAL A 522 -9.07 28.30 -47.67
CA VAL A 522 -10.17 27.84 -48.51
C VAL A 522 -10.20 26.32 -48.52
N LYS A 523 -11.40 25.72 -48.47
CA LYS A 523 -11.56 24.28 -48.64
C LYS A 523 -11.28 23.87 -50.09
N VAL A 524 -10.46 22.85 -50.24
CA VAL A 524 -10.08 22.28 -51.56
C VAL A 524 -11.06 21.16 -51.92
N THR A 525 -11.61 21.22 -53.13
CA THR A 525 -12.51 20.17 -53.64
C THR A 525 -11.75 18.87 -53.91
N LYS A 526 -12.48 17.75 -53.99
CA LYS A 526 -11.88 16.44 -54.32
C LYS A 526 -11.15 16.43 -55.66
N ALA A 527 -11.68 17.14 -56.64
CA ALA A 527 -11.07 17.27 -57.98
C ALA A 527 -9.75 18.06 -57.93
N GLU A 528 -9.73 19.20 -57.24
CA GLU A 528 -8.53 20.01 -57.01
C GLU A 528 -7.45 19.24 -56.23
N ARG A 529 -7.84 18.54 -55.17
CA ARG A 529 -6.95 17.73 -54.37
C ARG A 529 -6.28 16.61 -55.17
N ASN A 530 -7.04 15.94 -56.05
CA ASN A 530 -6.49 14.89 -56.92
C ASN A 530 -5.49 15.46 -57.95
N ARG A 531 -5.71 16.66 -58.47
CA ARG A 531 -4.75 17.34 -59.33
C ARG A 531 -3.46 17.70 -58.60
N TRP A 532 -3.54 18.17 -57.37
CA TRP A 532 -2.37 18.54 -56.56
C TRP A 532 -1.53 17.32 -56.13
N LYS A 533 -2.16 16.20 -55.82
CA LYS A 533 -1.47 14.93 -55.53
C LYS A 533 -0.83 14.31 -56.77
N GLY A 534 -1.32 14.64 -57.97
CA GLY A 534 -0.78 14.18 -59.27
C GLY A 534 0.36 15.02 -59.87
N GLY A 535 0.92 15.97 -59.13
CA GLY A 535 2.16 16.67 -59.58
C GLY A 535 1.99 17.79 -60.58
N SER A 536 0.80 18.34 -60.82
CA SER A 536 0.62 19.52 -61.68
C SER A 536 0.57 20.80 -60.83
N THR A 537 1.70 21.49 -60.81
CA THR A 537 1.86 22.83 -60.24
C THR A 537 1.22 23.86 -61.16
N VAL A 538 0.06 24.39 -60.86
CA VAL A 538 -0.36 25.71 -61.35
C VAL A 538 -1.19 26.37 -60.26
N LEU A 539 -0.57 27.27 -59.53
CA LEU A 539 -1.20 28.36 -58.84
C LEU A 539 -1.18 29.57 -59.75
N ALA A 540 -2.31 29.97 -60.25
CA ALA A 540 -2.51 31.30 -60.79
C ALA A 540 -3.72 31.93 -60.12
N ALA A 541 -3.44 33.10 -59.46
CA ALA A 541 -4.30 34.21 -59.04
C ALA A 541 -5.43 33.91 -58.05
#